data_61f08b8324b21bf84399d1d923d650b2
#
_entry.id   61f08b8324b21bf84399d1d923d650b2
#
_cell.length_a   1.000
_cell.length_b   1.000
_cell.length_c   1.000
_cell.angle_alpha   90.00
_cell.angle_beta   90.00
_cell.angle_gamma   90.00
#
_symmetry.space_group_name_H-M   'P 1'
#
loop_
_entity.id
_entity.type
_entity.pdbx_description
1 polymer ?
#
loop_
_entity_poly.entity_id
_entity_poly.type
_entity_poly.pdbx_seq_one_letter_code
_entity_poly.pdbx_strand_id
1 'polypeptide(L)'
;RKGGLKIVNIQNQPVTPYIQELELQLEALEKGGYDHFMLKEIYEQPRSITDCFRGRMNLNKGLIKMSGIDSYEGKWKNAKRIIIVACGTSWHAGLVAEYLFEDLARIPVEVEYASEFRYRNPIINEDDIVIAISQSGETADTLAAIKLAKEKGAHIFGVCNVVGSTISRETHSGAYTH
;
A
#
# COMPACT_ATOMS: atom_id res chain seq x y z
N ARG A 1 -3.76 -26.04 -21.60
CA ARG A 1 -2.85 -26.18 -22.75
C ARG A 1 -1.45 -26.43 -22.22
N LYS A 2 -0.85 -27.57 -22.57
CA LYS A 2 0.56 -27.88 -22.29
C LYS A 2 1.42 -27.16 -23.35
N GLY A 3 1.76 -25.89 -23.08
CA GLY A 3 2.70 -25.14 -23.89
C GLY A 3 3.41 -24.16 -22.98
N GLY A 4 4.75 -24.15 -23.00
CA GLY A 4 5.53 -23.23 -22.18
C GLY A 4 5.23 -21.77 -22.57
N LEU A 5 5.14 -20.90 -21.57
CA LEU A 5 5.01 -19.45 -21.76
C LEU A 5 6.36 -18.91 -22.27
N LYS A 6 6.36 -18.26 -23.43
CA LYS A 6 7.54 -17.55 -23.95
C LYS A 6 7.25 -16.06 -23.89
N ILE A 7 8.04 -15.34 -23.13
CA ILE A 7 7.94 -13.87 -22.98
C ILE A 7 9.12 -13.25 -23.73
N VAL A 8 8.83 -12.25 -24.55
CA VAL A 8 9.80 -11.49 -25.31
C VAL A 8 9.58 -10.00 -25.14
N ASN A 9 10.64 -9.19 -25.21
CA ASN A 9 10.54 -7.74 -25.21
C ASN A 9 10.05 -7.22 -26.59
N ILE A 10 9.91 -5.93 -26.73
CA ILE A 10 9.46 -5.27 -27.97
C ILE A 10 10.44 -5.47 -29.15
N GLN A 11 11.70 -5.86 -28.88
CA GLN A 11 12.71 -6.23 -29.88
C GLN A 11 12.71 -7.72 -30.18
N ASN A 12 11.68 -8.47 -29.74
CA ASN A 12 11.53 -9.91 -29.91
C ASN A 12 12.65 -10.78 -29.28
N GLN A 13 13.33 -10.24 -28.26
CA GLN A 13 14.36 -10.96 -27.51
C GLN A 13 13.72 -11.68 -26.30
N PRO A 14 14.12 -12.93 -25.99
CA PRO A 14 13.62 -13.64 -24.82
C PRO A 14 13.94 -12.88 -23.53
N VAL A 15 12.93 -12.73 -22.67
CA VAL A 15 13.07 -12.13 -21.32
C VAL A 15 12.70 -13.19 -20.31
N THR A 16 13.53 -13.33 -19.27
CA THR A 16 13.18 -14.16 -18.10
C THR A 16 12.38 -13.29 -17.13
N PRO A 17 11.05 -13.43 -17.07
CA PRO A 17 10.24 -12.65 -16.15
C PRO A 17 10.47 -13.13 -14.73
N TYR A 18 10.29 -12.22 -13.77
CA TYR A 18 10.09 -12.61 -12.38
C TYR A 18 8.72 -13.29 -12.28
N ILE A 19 8.70 -14.59 -12.01
CA ILE A 19 7.49 -15.39 -11.83
C ILE A 19 7.25 -15.51 -10.33
N GLN A 20 6.14 -14.91 -9.87
CA GLN A 20 5.64 -15.11 -8.51
C GLN A 20 4.51 -16.14 -8.59
N GLU A 21 4.64 -17.24 -7.85
CA GLU A 21 3.57 -18.21 -7.68
C GLU A 21 2.52 -17.62 -6.73
N LEU A 22 1.31 -17.45 -7.23
CA LEU A 22 0.18 -16.99 -6.41
C LEU A 22 -0.44 -18.21 -5.73
N GLU A 23 -0.21 -18.37 -4.46
CA GLU A 23 -0.96 -19.31 -3.61
C GLU A 23 -2.38 -18.77 -3.38
N LEU A 24 -3.21 -18.84 -4.39
CA LEU A 24 -4.65 -18.63 -4.27
C LEU A 24 -5.27 -19.91 -3.71
N GLN A 25 -5.57 -19.94 -2.42
CA GLN A 25 -6.40 -21.00 -1.87
C GLN A 25 -7.80 -20.90 -2.48
N LEU A 26 -8.24 -21.97 -3.14
CA LEU A 26 -9.57 -22.04 -3.78
C LEU A 26 -10.71 -21.68 -2.82
N GLU A 27 -10.58 -22.04 -1.54
CA GLU A 27 -11.53 -21.71 -0.48
C GLU A 27 -11.72 -20.20 -0.25
N ALA A 28 -10.69 -19.39 -0.53
CA ALA A 28 -10.78 -17.93 -0.43
C ALA A 28 -11.60 -17.33 -1.59
N LEU A 29 -11.70 -18.04 -2.71
CA LEU A 29 -12.50 -17.62 -3.86
C LEU A 29 -13.98 -18.01 -3.72
N GLU A 30 -14.32 -18.93 -2.84
CA GLU A 30 -15.70 -19.33 -2.59
C GLU A 30 -16.39 -18.34 -1.66
N LYS A 31 -17.70 -18.17 -1.83
CA LYS A 31 -18.52 -17.31 -0.98
C LYS A 31 -18.62 -17.78 0.48
N GLY A 32 -18.09 -18.96 0.81
CA GLY A 32 -18.05 -19.47 2.19
C GLY A 32 -19.42 -19.62 2.85
N GLY A 33 -20.47 -19.96 2.07
CA GLY A 33 -21.84 -20.08 2.55
C GLY A 33 -22.65 -18.78 2.58
N TYR A 34 -22.07 -17.66 2.16
CA TYR A 34 -22.78 -16.39 2.02
C TYR A 34 -23.36 -16.21 0.62
N ASP A 35 -24.52 -15.55 0.52
CA ASP A 35 -25.17 -15.28 -0.77
C ASP A 35 -24.34 -14.35 -1.65
N HIS A 36 -23.64 -13.38 -1.03
CA HIS A 36 -22.85 -12.36 -1.70
C HIS A 36 -21.45 -12.22 -1.11
N PHE A 37 -20.46 -11.92 -1.96
CA PHE A 37 -19.08 -11.67 -1.53
C PHE A 37 -18.98 -10.52 -0.54
N MET A 38 -19.69 -9.42 -0.75
CA MET A 38 -19.71 -8.28 0.17
C MET A 38 -20.19 -8.69 1.57
N LEU A 39 -21.20 -9.55 1.66
CA LEU A 39 -21.69 -10.06 2.94
C LEU A 39 -20.63 -10.92 3.63
N LYS A 40 -19.94 -11.79 2.88
CA LYS A 40 -18.79 -12.56 3.38
C LYS A 40 -17.73 -11.64 3.95
N GLU A 41 -17.31 -10.62 3.18
CA GLU A 41 -16.26 -9.66 3.59
C GLU A 41 -16.64 -8.89 4.87
N ILE A 42 -17.91 -8.51 5.02
CA ILE A 42 -18.39 -7.87 6.26
C ILE A 42 -18.16 -8.76 7.48
N TYR A 43 -18.51 -10.03 7.39
CA TYR A 43 -18.35 -10.97 8.50
C TYR A 43 -16.92 -11.49 8.69
N GLU A 44 -16.07 -11.38 7.67
CA GLU A 44 -14.65 -11.74 7.76
C GLU A 44 -13.77 -10.64 8.40
N GLN A 45 -14.27 -9.43 8.58
CA GLN A 45 -13.49 -8.30 9.11
C GLN A 45 -12.72 -8.63 10.41
N PRO A 46 -13.28 -9.29 11.43
CA PRO A 46 -12.54 -9.60 12.64
C PRO A 46 -11.30 -10.46 12.36
N ARG A 47 -11.40 -11.40 11.41
CA ARG A 47 -10.30 -12.27 11.01
C ARG A 47 -9.28 -11.50 10.17
N SER A 48 -9.71 -10.80 9.15
CA SER A 48 -8.81 -10.05 8.26
C SER A 48 -8.03 -8.97 9.00
N ILE A 49 -8.65 -8.27 9.96
CA ILE A 49 -7.96 -7.31 10.82
C ILE A 49 -6.91 -8.02 11.69
N THR A 50 -7.25 -9.17 12.28
CA THR A 50 -6.31 -9.95 13.08
C THR A 50 -5.12 -10.41 12.23
N ASP A 51 -5.37 -10.85 11.01
CA ASP A 51 -4.32 -11.28 10.07
C ASP A 51 -3.38 -10.13 9.69
N CYS A 52 -3.91 -8.89 9.50
CA CYS A 52 -3.09 -7.70 9.28
C CYS A 52 -2.09 -7.42 10.42
N PHE A 53 -2.45 -7.75 11.64
CA PHE A 53 -1.58 -7.52 12.81
C PHE A 53 -0.67 -8.70 13.14
N ARG A 54 -0.86 -9.85 12.51
CA ARG A 54 -0.11 -11.08 12.80
C ARG A 54 1.40 -10.84 12.67
N GLY A 55 2.13 -11.13 13.73
CA GLY A 55 3.59 -10.96 13.80
C GLY A 55 4.07 -9.51 13.93
N ARG A 56 3.16 -8.52 13.94
CA ARG A 56 3.50 -7.08 14.07
C ARG A 56 3.27 -6.54 15.47
N MET A 57 2.35 -7.11 16.22
CA MET A 57 2.01 -6.64 17.57
C MET A 57 2.65 -7.53 18.63
N ASN A 58 3.37 -6.93 19.54
CA ASN A 58 3.81 -7.56 20.78
C ASN A 58 3.05 -6.93 21.95
N LEU A 59 1.90 -7.50 22.26
CA LEU A 59 1.00 -6.99 23.31
C LEU A 59 1.66 -6.95 24.70
N ASN A 60 2.55 -7.92 25.00
CA ASN A 60 3.22 -7.98 26.29
C ASN A 60 4.23 -6.82 26.50
N LYS A 61 4.77 -6.30 25.41
CA LYS A 61 5.74 -5.20 25.44
C LYS A 61 5.13 -3.86 25.00
N GLY A 62 3.87 -3.85 24.57
CA GLY A 62 3.24 -2.66 24.01
C GLY A 62 3.94 -2.13 22.75
N LEU A 63 4.57 -3.02 21.97
CA LEU A 63 5.37 -2.63 20.80
C LEU A 63 4.71 -3.11 19.51
N ILE A 64 4.83 -2.29 18.48
CA ILE A 64 4.51 -2.63 17.11
C ILE A 64 5.82 -2.71 16.32
N LYS A 65 6.02 -3.80 15.57
CA LYS A 65 7.16 -3.99 14.68
C LYS A 65 6.72 -3.86 13.23
N MET A 66 7.30 -2.91 12.52
CA MET A 66 7.06 -2.69 11.10
C MET A 66 8.41 -2.49 10.40
N SER A 67 8.95 -3.54 9.80
CA SER A 67 10.29 -3.52 9.17
C SER A 67 10.44 -2.40 8.13
N GLY A 68 9.36 -2.06 7.41
CA GLY A 68 9.36 -0.96 6.44
C GLY A 68 9.51 0.43 7.09
N ILE A 69 9.19 0.58 8.38
CA ILE A 69 9.43 1.80 9.15
C ILE A 69 10.80 1.74 9.81
N ASP A 70 11.14 0.62 10.43
CA ASP A 70 12.40 0.43 11.16
C ASP A 70 13.62 0.75 10.28
N SER A 71 13.60 0.32 9.00
CA SER A 71 14.68 0.56 8.05
C SER A 71 14.84 2.03 7.65
N TYR A 72 13.84 2.87 7.91
CA TYR A 72 13.81 4.29 7.56
C TYR A 72 13.46 5.19 8.75
N GLU A 73 13.79 4.73 9.97
CA GLU A 73 13.44 5.41 11.22
C GLU A 73 13.84 6.91 11.21
N GLY A 74 15.01 7.22 10.66
CA GLY A 74 15.48 8.61 10.55
C GLY A 74 14.59 9.49 9.68
N LYS A 75 14.05 8.94 8.58
CA LYS A 75 13.09 9.67 7.73
C LYS A 75 11.78 9.94 8.48
N TRP A 76 11.25 8.94 9.19
CA TRP A 76 10.03 9.08 9.98
C TRP A 76 10.16 10.06 11.12
N LYS A 77 11.28 10.03 11.87
CA LYS A 77 11.53 10.95 13.00
C LYS A 77 11.71 12.40 12.59
N ASN A 78 12.24 12.63 11.38
CA ASN A 78 12.51 13.98 10.87
C ASN A 78 11.42 14.50 9.93
N ALA A 79 10.39 13.72 9.68
CA ALA A 79 9.29 14.10 8.80
C ALA A 79 8.61 15.38 9.28
N LYS A 80 8.36 16.29 8.35
CA LYS A 80 7.67 17.56 8.62
C LYS A 80 6.18 17.48 8.34
N ARG A 81 5.79 16.60 7.43
CA ARG A 81 4.41 16.38 7.01
C ARG A 81 4.25 14.97 6.45
N ILE A 82 3.05 14.44 6.58
CA ILE A 82 2.62 13.23 5.89
C ILE A 82 1.59 13.62 4.83
N ILE A 83 1.72 13.08 3.62
CA ILE A 83 0.73 13.20 2.55
C ILE A 83 0.22 11.79 2.26
N ILE A 84 -1.08 11.57 2.36
CA ILE A 84 -1.70 10.28 2.05
C ILE A 84 -2.37 10.40 0.68
N VAL A 85 -1.97 9.55 -0.26
CA VAL A 85 -2.54 9.52 -1.62
C VAL A 85 -3.23 8.19 -1.87
N ALA A 86 -4.49 8.25 -2.26
CA ALA A 86 -5.31 7.08 -2.50
C ALA A 86 -6.52 7.38 -3.39
N CYS A 87 -7.26 6.35 -3.74
CA CYS A 87 -8.53 6.44 -4.46
C CYS A 87 -9.62 5.64 -3.74
N GLY A 88 -10.87 6.02 -3.89
CA GLY A 88 -12.04 5.29 -3.39
C GLY A 88 -12.02 5.08 -1.88
N THR A 89 -12.30 3.86 -1.43
CA THR A 89 -12.37 3.52 0.00
C THR A 89 -11.01 3.62 0.69
N SER A 90 -9.91 3.44 -0.03
CA SER A 90 -8.56 3.67 0.50
C SER A 90 -8.33 5.14 0.86
N TRP A 91 -8.90 6.08 0.08
CA TRP A 91 -8.86 7.50 0.42
C TRP A 91 -9.64 7.80 1.72
N HIS A 92 -10.81 7.17 1.91
CA HIS A 92 -11.57 7.30 3.15
C HIS A 92 -10.81 6.75 4.36
N ALA A 93 -10.06 5.65 4.20
CA ALA A 93 -9.17 5.16 5.24
C ALA A 93 -8.05 6.18 5.56
N GLY A 94 -7.55 6.87 4.53
CA GLY A 94 -6.61 7.98 4.69
C GLY A 94 -7.15 9.11 5.56
N LEU A 95 -8.41 9.52 5.40
CA LEU A 95 -9.05 10.54 6.24
C LEU A 95 -9.10 10.14 7.72
N VAL A 96 -9.33 8.87 8.02
CA VAL A 96 -9.27 8.38 9.41
C VAL A 96 -7.83 8.43 9.93
N ALA A 97 -6.87 8.04 9.10
CA ALA A 97 -5.46 8.08 9.46
C ALA A 97 -4.95 9.50 9.71
N GLU A 98 -5.43 10.51 8.98
CA GLU A 98 -5.14 11.92 9.21
C GLU A 98 -5.39 12.32 10.66
N TYR A 99 -6.62 12.10 11.14
CA TYR A 99 -6.99 12.41 12.53
C TYR A 99 -6.11 11.68 13.55
N LEU A 100 -5.81 10.41 13.29
CA LEU A 100 -4.99 9.61 14.19
C LEU A 100 -3.53 10.08 14.23
N PHE A 101 -2.92 10.40 13.09
CA PHE A 101 -1.56 10.91 13.03
C PHE A 101 -1.46 12.30 13.67
N GLU A 102 -2.42 13.19 13.41
CA GLU A 102 -2.42 14.52 13.98
C GLU A 102 -2.64 14.50 15.50
N ASP A 103 -3.54 13.66 15.99
CA ASP A 103 -3.82 13.53 17.42
C ASP A 103 -2.67 12.85 18.18
N LEU A 104 -2.18 11.72 17.67
CA LEU A 104 -1.23 10.88 18.40
C LEU A 104 0.24 11.24 18.13
N ALA A 105 0.58 11.58 16.89
CA ALA A 105 1.96 11.86 16.50
C ALA A 105 2.26 13.37 16.38
N ARG A 106 1.24 14.22 16.42
CA ARG A 106 1.35 15.69 16.32
C ARG A 106 2.11 16.14 15.06
N ILE A 107 1.89 15.44 13.95
CA ILE A 107 2.46 15.75 12.65
C ILE A 107 1.34 16.19 11.69
N PRO A 108 1.52 17.27 10.90
CA PRO A 108 0.53 17.66 9.90
C PRO A 108 0.32 16.57 8.86
N VAL A 109 -0.94 16.32 8.50
CA VAL A 109 -1.30 15.33 7.47
C VAL A 109 -2.19 15.97 6.43
N GLU A 110 -2.01 15.61 5.18
CA GLU A 110 -2.87 15.96 4.05
C GLU A 110 -3.34 14.68 3.37
N VAL A 111 -4.63 14.57 3.09
CA VAL A 111 -5.21 13.40 2.40
C VAL A 111 -5.74 13.81 1.05
N GLU A 112 -5.14 13.27 0.00
CA GLU A 112 -5.40 13.69 -1.38
C GLU A 112 -5.95 12.54 -2.22
N TYR A 113 -6.92 12.86 -3.09
CA TYR A 113 -7.22 11.95 -4.18
C TYR A 113 -6.03 11.85 -5.12
N ALA A 114 -5.57 10.64 -5.38
CA ALA A 114 -4.40 10.42 -6.22
C ALA A 114 -4.59 10.95 -7.65
N SER A 115 -5.83 10.90 -8.17
CA SER A 115 -6.19 11.47 -9.47
C SER A 115 -5.96 12.99 -9.52
N GLU A 116 -6.34 13.70 -8.47
CA GLU A 116 -6.20 15.16 -8.41
C GLU A 116 -4.77 15.59 -8.08
N PHE A 117 -4.13 14.86 -7.16
CA PHE A 117 -2.77 15.14 -6.69
C PHE A 117 -1.76 15.27 -7.84
N ARG A 118 -1.82 14.37 -8.82
CA ARG A 118 -0.89 14.39 -9.96
C ARG A 118 -1.03 15.61 -10.87
N TYR A 119 -2.20 16.24 -10.93
CA TYR A 119 -2.48 17.35 -11.85
C TYR A 119 -2.36 18.74 -11.22
N ARG A 120 -2.54 18.85 -9.89
CA ARG A 120 -2.53 20.14 -9.22
C ARG A 120 -1.13 20.71 -8.94
N ASN A 121 -0.06 20.05 -9.40
CA ASN A 121 1.32 20.43 -9.11
C ASN A 121 1.60 20.66 -7.61
N PRO A 122 1.49 19.61 -6.77
CA PRO A 122 1.58 19.74 -5.33
C PRO A 122 2.96 20.22 -4.88
N ILE A 123 2.98 20.97 -3.77
CA ILE A 123 4.23 21.30 -3.08
C ILE A 123 4.65 20.07 -2.30
N ILE A 124 5.81 19.53 -2.62
CA ILE A 124 6.40 18.35 -1.98
C ILE A 124 7.84 18.66 -1.67
N ASN A 125 8.26 18.31 -0.46
CA ASN A 125 9.64 18.49 0.02
C ASN A 125 10.27 17.11 0.33
N GLU A 126 11.59 17.08 0.40
CA GLU A 126 12.35 15.87 0.74
C GLU A 126 12.17 15.39 2.21
N ASP A 127 11.64 16.27 3.08
CA ASP A 127 11.24 15.96 4.45
C ASP A 127 9.77 15.49 4.56
N ASP A 128 9.04 15.41 3.45
CA ASP A 128 7.69 14.86 3.43
C ASP A 128 7.73 13.33 3.30
N ILE A 129 6.79 12.67 3.98
CA ILE A 129 6.49 11.26 3.75
C ILE A 129 5.19 11.16 2.97
N VAL A 130 5.21 10.44 1.86
CA VAL A 130 4.02 10.16 1.07
C VAL A 130 3.59 8.71 1.30
N ILE A 131 2.40 8.52 1.86
CA ILE A 131 1.79 7.22 2.10
C ILE A 131 0.82 6.92 0.97
N ALA A 132 1.09 5.86 0.21
CA ALA A 132 0.20 5.36 -0.83
C ALA A 132 -0.63 4.20 -0.30
N ILE A 133 -1.96 4.29 -0.35
CA ILE A 133 -2.85 3.22 0.08
C ILE A 133 -3.55 2.65 -1.15
N SER A 134 -3.37 1.35 -1.41
CA SER A 134 -4.01 0.67 -2.54
C SER A 134 -4.22 -0.81 -2.24
N GLN A 135 -5.46 -1.28 -2.31
CA GLN A 135 -5.78 -2.70 -2.12
C GLN A 135 -5.14 -3.55 -3.22
N SER A 136 -5.36 -3.24 -4.49
CA SER A 136 -4.78 -3.98 -5.62
C SER A 136 -3.29 -3.73 -5.82
N GLY A 137 -2.80 -2.55 -5.40
CA GLY A 137 -1.45 -2.08 -5.71
C GLY A 137 -1.21 -1.77 -7.19
N GLU A 138 -2.29 -1.66 -7.99
CA GLU A 138 -2.24 -1.42 -9.44
C GLU A 138 -3.04 -0.18 -9.87
N THR A 139 -3.49 0.65 -8.91
CA THR A 139 -4.26 1.87 -9.20
C THR A 139 -3.38 2.87 -9.95
N ALA A 140 -3.71 3.16 -11.21
CA ALA A 140 -2.89 3.97 -12.10
C ALA A 140 -2.63 5.38 -11.56
N ASP A 141 -3.66 6.04 -11.02
CA ASP A 141 -3.51 7.39 -10.45
C ASP A 141 -2.63 7.41 -9.21
N THR A 142 -2.78 6.41 -8.32
CA THR A 142 -1.91 6.28 -7.15
C THR A 142 -0.45 6.03 -7.58
N LEU A 143 -0.23 5.19 -8.58
CA LEU A 143 1.09 4.96 -9.14
C LEU A 143 1.71 6.23 -9.72
N ALA A 144 0.93 7.02 -10.46
CA ALA A 144 1.40 8.29 -11.02
C ALA A 144 1.71 9.33 -9.93
N ALA A 145 0.86 9.39 -8.88
CA ALA A 145 1.06 10.28 -7.75
C ALA A 145 2.36 9.98 -6.99
N ILE A 146 2.65 8.70 -6.70
CA ILE A 146 3.89 8.33 -6.01
C ILE A 146 5.14 8.55 -6.85
N LYS A 147 5.08 8.34 -8.17
CA LYS A 147 6.19 8.65 -9.08
C LYS A 147 6.52 10.14 -9.04
N LEU A 148 5.51 11.00 -9.15
CA LEU A 148 5.68 12.45 -9.02
C LEU A 148 6.29 12.84 -7.67
N ALA A 149 5.81 12.26 -6.57
CA ALA A 149 6.34 12.55 -5.24
C ALA A 149 7.78 12.07 -5.07
N LYS A 150 8.11 10.91 -5.62
CA LYS A 150 9.46 10.34 -5.62
C LYS A 150 10.45 11.20 -6.40
N GLU A 151 10.05 11.72 -7.57
CA GLU A 151 10.84 12.65 -8.37
C GLU A 151 11.15 13.96 -7.63
N LYS A 152 10.24 14.39 -6.73
CA LYS A 152 10.42 15.56 -5.87
C LYS A 152 11.18 15.28 -4.56
N GLY A 153 11.66 14.07 -4.36
CA GLY A 153 12.54 13.68 -3.25
C GLY A 153 11.83 13.18 -1.99
N ALA A 154 10.50 13.09 -1.97
CA ALA A 154 9.77 12.56 -0.82
C ALA A 154 10.05 11.08 -0.58
N HIS A 155 9.99 10.65 0.69
CA HIS A 155 10.00 9.22 1.02
C HIS A 155 8.62 8.61 0.81
N ILE A 156 8.56 7.54 0.02
CA ILE A 156 7.30 6.87 -0.32
C ILE A 156 7.13 5.60 0.52
N PHE A 157 6.01 5.51 1.24
CA PHE A 157 5.61 4.33 1.99
C PHE A 157 4.32 3.73 1.41
N GLY A 158 4.34 2.46 1.06
CA GLY A 158 3.18 1.77 0.46
C GLY A 158 2.40 0.95 1.48
N VAL A 159 1.08 1.08 1.48
CA VAL A 159 0.16 0.17 2.18
C VAL A 159 -0.63 -0.56 1.12
N CYS A 160 -0.27 -1.82 0.86
CA CYS A 160 -0.84 -2.64 -0.20
C CYS A 160 -1.33 -3.98 0.33
N ASN A 161 -2.34 -4.55 -0.31
CA ASN A 161 -2.76 -5.92 0.01
C ASN A 161 -2.03 -6.96 -0.86
N VAL A 162 -1.75 -6.62 -2.12
CA VAL A 162 -1.13 -7.56 -3.06
C VAL A 162 0.38 -7.45 -3.03
N VAL A 163 1.03 -8.54 -2.60
CA VAL A 163 2.49 -8.66 -2.58
C VAL A 163 3.04 -8.60 -4.00
N GLY A 164 4.11 -7.83 -4.21
CA GLY A 164 4.75 -7.71 -5.52
C GLY A 164 3.97 -6.89 -6.56
N SER A 165 2.92 -6.20 -6.14
CA SER A 165 2.19 -5.26 -7.00
C SER A 165 3.09 -4.10 -7.48
N THR A 166 2.66 -3.40 -8.52
CA THR A 166 3.45 -2.30 -9.11
C THR A 166 3.70 -1.19 -8.09
N ILE A 167 2.68 -0.77 -7.32
CA ILE A 167 2.85 0.26 -6.28
C ILE A 167 3.84 -0.23 -5.21
N SER A 168 3.74 -1.49 -4.76
CA SER A 168 4.66 -2.01 -3.74
C SER A 168 6.13 -2.05 -4.18
N ARG A 169 6.38 -2.25 -5.48
CA ARG A 169 7.74 -2.20 -6.05
C ARG A 169 8.28 -0.80 -6.26
N GLU A 170 7.39 0.17 -6.47
CA GLU A 170 7.77 1.58 -6.69
C GLU A 170 7.98 2.37 -5.40
N THR A 171 7.52 1.85 -4.27
CA THR A 171 7.72 2.50 -2.95
C THR A 171 9.08 2.18 -2.36
N HIS A 172 9.60 3.06 -1.50
CA HIS A 172 10.87 2.85 -0.80
C HIS A 172 10.73 1.79 0.31
N SER A 173 9.57 1.77 0.95
CA SER A 173 9.21 0.82 1.99
C SER A 173 7.70 0.70 2.11
N GLY A 174 7.20 -0.23 2.90
CA GLY A 174 5.76 -0.39 3.03
C GLY A 174 5.33 -1.50 3.98
N ALA A 175 4.02 -1.70 4.01
CA ALA A 175 3.35 -2.77 4.73
C ALA A 175 2.31 -3.44 3.83
N TYR A 176 2.18 -4.75 3.96
CA TYR A 176 1.10 -5.50 3.34
C TYR A 176 -0.01 -5.75 4.35
N THR A 177 -1.26 -5.67 3.90
CA THR A 177 -2.43 -5.86 4.78
C THR A 177 -2.90 -7.31 4.86
N HIS A 178 -2.43 -8.19 3.97
CA HIS A 178 -2.77 -9.64 3.87
C HIS A 178 -4.23 -9.96 3.68
#